data_14e1672caec0b6b59423256231943942
#
_entry.id   14e1672caec0b6b59423256231943942
#
_cell.length_a   1.000
_cell.length_b   1.000
_cell.length_c   1.000
_cell.angle_alpha   90.00
_cell.angle_beta   90.00
_cell.angle_gamma   90.00
#
_symmetry.space_group_name_H-M   'P 1'
#
loop_
_entity.id
_entity.type
_entity.pdbx_description
1 polymer ?
#
loop_
_entity_poly.entity_id
_entity_poly.type
_entity_poly.pdbx_seq_one_letter_code
_entity_poly.pdbx_strand_id
1 'polypeptide(L)'
;MNAAEIYRRTVRPIALAAVVGVALAAAAQPSQLENNKRIATEFYDAAINRKDFAAASQYLGSAYRQHNPTAADGAEGLRAFIDFLRTRFPNQRGEIKRVIAEGDLVVLHVHSTRGDDTPGRAIVDIFRIENGKVVEHWDVIQDVPAQAANANGMF
;
A
#
# COMPACT_ATOMS: atom_id res chain seq x y z
N MET A 1 -38.17 -70.03 -46.82
CA MET A 1 -38.19 -68.79 -46.02
C MET A 1 -36.81 -68.66 -45.42
N ASN A 2 -36.06 -67.70 -45.89
CA ASN A 2 -34.63 -67.59 -45.71
C ASN A 2 -34.27 -66.70 -44.50
N ALA A 3 -33.46 -67.18 -43.58
CA ALA A 3 -33.11 -66.60 -42.31
C ALA A 3 -32.07 -65.49 -42.37
N ALA A 4 -32.24 -64.50 -43.26
CA ALA A 4 -31.24 -63.46 -43.53
C ALA A 4 -31.70 -62.01 -43.32
N GLU A 5 -32.80 -61.83 -42.58
CA GLU A 5 -33.43 -60.51 -42.51
C GLU A 5 -33.55 -59.91 -41.09
N ILE A 6 -32.77 -60.37 -40.13
CA ILE A 6 -32.77 -59.81 -38.80
C ILE A 6 -31.33 -59.53 -38.37
N TYR A 7 -30.72 -58.40 -38.86
CA TYR A 7 -29.68 -57.70 -38.11
C TYR A 7 -29.27 -56.38 -38.83
N ARG A 8 -30.19 -55.42 -38.94
CA ARG A 8 -29.78 -54.01 -39.14
C ARG A 8 -29.98 -53.26 -37.82
N ARG A 9 -29.05 -53.45 -36.90
CA ARG A 9 -28.91 -52.55 -35.76
C ARG A 9 -28.34 -51.23 -36.26
N THR A 10 -29.16 -50.20 -36.25
CA THR A 10 -28.79 -48.79 -36.47
C THR A 10 -27.83 -48.37 -35.34
N VAL A 11 -26.54 -48.27 -35.67
CA VAL A 11 -25.57 -47.61 -34.82
C VAL A 11 -25.74 -46.10 -35.01
N ARG A 12 -26.33 -45.42 -34.01
CA ARG A 12 -26.39 -43.98 -33.97
C ARG A 12 -24.99 -43.46 -33.52
N PRO A 13 -24.35 -42.54 -34.26
CA PRO A 13 -23.11 -41.94 -33.79
C PRO A 13 -23.43 -41.05 -32.56
N ILE A 14 -22.78 -41.38 -31.44
CA ILE A 14 -22.77 -40.48 -30.28
C ILE A 14 -21.78 -39.35 -30.61
N ALA A 15 -22.34 -38.19 -30.86
CA ALA A 15 -21.51 -36.97 -31.00
C ALA A 15 -20.97 -36.61 -29.58
N LEU A 16 -19.69 -36.85 -29.38
CA LEU A 16 -18.97 -36.41 -28.20
C LEU A 16 -18.73 -34.89 -28.33
N ALA A 17 -19.58 -34.11 -27.69
CA ALA A 17 -19.37 -32.66 -27.57
C ALA A 17 -18.23 -32.42 -26.56
N ALA A 18 -17.05 -32.07 -27.06
CA ALA A 18 -15.96 -31.61 -26.24
C ALA A 18 -16.30 -30.23 -25.67
N VAL A 19 -16.69 -30.17 -24.39
CA VAL A 19 -16.83 -28.91 -23.67
C VAL A 19 -15.40 -28.42 -23.37
N VAL A 20 -14.91 -27.47 -24.18
CA VAL A 20 -13.67 -26.74 -23.88
C VAL A 20 -14.02 -25.74 -22.75
N GLY A 21 -13.77 -26.13 -21.53
CA GLY A 21 -13.86 -25.25 -20.39
C GLY A 21 -12.74 -24.23 -20.43
N VAL A 22 -13.01 -23.01 -20.84
CA VAL A 22 -12.09 -21.87 -20.66
C VAL A 22 -12.07 -21.57 -19.17
N ALA A 23 -11.07 -22.06 -18.47
CA ALA A 23 -10.79 -21.63 -17.10
C ALA A 23 -10.31 -20.16 -17.16
N LEU A 24 -11.22 -19.21 -16.89
CA LEU A 24 -10.80 -17.85 -16.56
C LEU A 24 -9.98 -17.96 -15.27
N ALA A 25 -8.68 -17.71 -15.35
CA ALA A 25 -7.85 -17.52 -14.17
C ALA A 25 -8.36 -16.26 -13.46
N ALA A 26 -9.14 -16.43 -12.39
CA ALA A 26 -9.51 -15.35 -11.51
C ALA A 26 -8.20 -14.79 -10.92
N ALA A 27 -7.89 -13.52 -11.19
CA ALA A 27 -6.76 -12.86 -10.56
C ALA A 27 -6.97 -12.94 -9.04
N ALA A 28 -6.00 -13.52 -8.33
CA ALA A 28 -6.06 -13.63 -6.88
C ALA A 28 -6.16 -12.23 -6.28
N GLN A 29 -7.13 -12.01 -5.40
CA GLN A 29 -7.25 -10.74 -4.67
C GLN A 29 -6.00 -10.55 -3.80
N PRO A 30 -5.45 -9.34 -3.72
CA PRO A 30 -4.30 -9.09 -2.87
C PRO A 30 -4.64 -9.47 -1.42
N SER A 31 -3.66 -10.03 -0.71
CA SER A 31 -3.82 -10.33 0.71
C SER A 31 -4.12 -9.06 1.50
N GLN A 32 -4.72 -9.19 2.70
CA GLN A 32 -4.95 -8.04 3.58
C GLN A 32 -3.67 -7.26 3.86
N LEU A 33 -2.55 -7.94 4.07
CA LEU A 33 -1.26 -7.30 4.30
C LEU A 33 -0.79 -6.48 3.10
N GLU A 34 -0.93 -7.01 1.88
CA GLU A 34 -0.57 -6.26 0.66
C GLU A 34 -1.50 -5.06 0.44
N ASN A 35 -2.78 -5.21 0.75
CA ASN A 35 -3.70 -4.07 0.70
C ASN A 35 -3.35 -3.00 1.75
N ASN A 36 -3.02 -3.41 2.98
CA ASN A 36 -2.60 -2.49 4.03
C ASN A 36 -1.31 -1.74 3.64
N LYS A 37 -0.30 -2.45 3.08
CA LYS A 37 0.92 -1.81 2.56
C LYS A 37 0.61 -0.77 1.49
N ARG A 38 -0.26 -1.11 0.53
CA ARG A 38 -0.68 -0.18 -0.53
C ARG A 38 -1.34 1.07 0.06
N ILE A 39 -2.28 0.91 1.00
CA ILE A 39 -2.97 2.03 1.65
C ILE A 39 -1.98 2.96 2.36
N ALA A 40 -1.05 2.41 3.15
CA ALA A 40 -0.07 3.21 3.87
C ALA A 40 0.87 3.97 2.92
N THR A 41 1.34 3.32 1.84
CA THR A 41 2.24 3.95 0.87
C THR A 41 1.54 5.03 0.06
N GLU A 42 0.31 4.81 -0.39
CA GLU A 42 -0.50 5.80 -1.13
C GLU A 42 -0.88 6.99 -0.24
N PHE A 43 -1.24 6.73 1.03
CA PHE A 43 -1.47 7.78 2.02
C PHE A 43 -0.22 8.63 2.24
N TYR A 44 0.93 7.98 2.48
CA TYR A 44 2.21 8.65 2.66
C TYR A 44 2.56 9.54 1.46
N ASP A 45 2.44 9.01 0.25
CA ASP A 45 2.72 9.76 -0.97
C ASP A 45 1.80 10.99 -1.09
N ALA A 46 0.50 10.81 -0.86
CA ALA A 46 -0.47 11.90 -0.89
C ALA A 46 -0.15 12.99 0.13
N ALA A 47 0.11 12.60 1.38
CA ALA A 47 0.32 13.55 2.48
C ALA A 47 1.68 14.24 2.41
N ILE A 48 2.76 13.49 2.16
CA ILE A 48 4.15 13.98 2.31
C ILE A 48 4.75 14.43 0.98
N ASN A 49 4.64 13.60 -0.07
CA ASN A 49 5.29 13.90 -1.33
C ASN A 49 4.49 14.88 -2.18
N ARG A 50 3.20 14.62 -2.37
CA ARG A 50 2.31 15.50 -3.13
C ARG A 50 1.77 16.66 -2.29
N LYS A 51 1.79 16.53 -0.96
CA LYS A 51 1.23 17.51 -0.02
C LYS A 51 -0.21 17.87 -0.37
N ASP A 52 -0.98 16.86 -0.75
CA ASP A 52 -2.37 16.94 -1.19
C ASP A 52 -3.29 16.39 -0.11
N PHE A 53 -3.88 17.29 0.69
CA PHE A 53 -4.81 16.90 1.74
C PHE A 53 -6.07 16.22 1.19
N ALA A 54 -6.59 16.68 0.05
CA ALA A 54 -7.82 16.11 -0.51
C ALA A 54 -7.61 14.64 -0.89
N ALA A 55 -6.45 14.32 -1.49
CA ALA A 55 -6.08 12.94 -1.79
C ALA A 55 -5.77 12.14 -0.50
N ALA A 56 -5.00 12.69 0.43
CA ALA A 56 -4.64 12.01 1.67
C ALA A 56 -5.86 11.68 2.54
N SER A 57 -6.83 12.61 2.63
CA SER A 57 -8.04 12.43 3.43
C SER A 57 -8.92 11.25 2.98
N GLN A 58 -8.79 10.81 1.73
CA GLN A 58 -9.51 9.63 1.23
C GLN A 58 -9.07 8.33 1.94
N TYR A 59 -7.89 8.32 2.52
CA TYR A 59 -7.35 7.18 3.26
C TYR A 59 -7.64 7.23 4.76
N LEU A 60 -8.10 8.36 5.32
CA LEU A 60 -8.39 8.49 6.75
C LEU A 60 -9.65 7.75 7.16
N GLY A 61 -9.59 7.14 8.35
CA GLY A 61 -10.77 6.68 9.07
C GLY A 61 -11.52 7.81 9.75
N SER A 62 -12.60 7.47 10.44
CA SER A 62 -13.41 8.43 11.21
C SER A 62 -12.65 9.05 12.38
N ALA A 63 -11.65 8.35 12.90
CA ALA A 63 -10.69 8.84 13.87
C ALA A 63 -9.28 8.67 13.29
N TYR A 64 -8.42 9.66 13.49
CA TYR A 64 -7.01 9.59 13.17
C TYR A 64 -6.22 10.08 14.37
N ARG A 65 -5.61 9.15 15.09
CA ARG A 65 -4.80 9.44 16.28
C ARG A 65 -3.36 9.64 15.88
N GLN A 66 -2.75 10.71 16.39
CA GLN A 66 -1.39 11.09 16.08
C GLN A 66 -0.49 10.96 17.32
N HIS A 67 0.64 10.25 17.19
CA HIS A 67 1.62 10.12 18.27
C HIS A 67 2.92 10.91 18.00
N ASN A 68 3.05 11.57 16.86
CA ASN A 68 4.11 12.56 16.68
C ASN A 68 3.78 13.79 17.54
N PRO A 69 4.67 14.19 18.49
CA PRO A 69 4.38 15.27 19.43
C PRO A 69 4.22 16.66 18.78
N THR A 70 4.55 16.78 17.49
CA THR A 70 4.45 18.05 16.74
C THR A 70 3.24 18.12 15.81
N ALA A 71 2.41 17.07 15.76
CA ALA A 71 1.22 17.02 14.93
C ALA A 71 -0.04 16.76 15.78
N ALA A 72 -1.13 17.45 15.44
CA ALA A 72 -2.40 17.28 16.14
C ALA A 72 -3.20 16.10 15.59
N ASP A 73 -4.14 15.58 16.38
CA ASP A 73 -5.08 14.53 16.01
C ASP A 73 -6.06 14.98 14.92
N GLY A 74 -6.61 13.98 14.24
CA GLY A 74 -7.73 14.12 13.32
C GLY A 74 -7.38 14.68 11.95
N ALA A 75 -8.40 14.77 11.10
CA ALA A 75 -8.24 15.24 9.73
C ALA A 75 -7.73 16.68 9.65
N GLU A 76 -8.17 17.56 10.56
CA GLU A 76 -7.71 18.95 10.59
C GLU A 76 -6.26 19.06 11.08
N GLY A 77 -5.82 18.18 11.99
CA GLY A 77 -4.40 18.08 12.36
C GLY A 77 -3.52 17.70 11.17
N LEU A 78 -3.94 16.70 10.39
CA LEU A 78 -3.26 16.32 9.16
C LEU A 78 -3.25 17.46 8.13
N ARG A 79 -4.38 18.18 7.96
CA ARG A 79 -4.46 19.33 7.05
C ARG A 79 -3.43 20.39 7.43
N ALA A 80 -3.42 20.78 8.70
CA ALA A 80 -2.48 21.80 9.21
C ALA A 80 -1.02 21.35 9.00
N PHE A 81 -0.72 20.08 9.22
CA PHE A 81 0.62 19.52 8.99
C PHE A 81 1.01 19.55 7.49
N ILE A 82 0.12 19.18 6.60
CA ILE A 82 0.36 19.25 5.14
C ILE A 82 0.58 20.70 4.69
N ASP A 83 -0.21 21.65 5.18
CA ASP A 83 -0.07 23.07 4.86
C ASP A 83 1.24 23.63 5.40
N PHE A 84 1.66 23.22 6.59
CA PHE A 84 2.99 23.52 7.13
C PHE A 84 4.11 23.00 6.22
N LEU A 85 4.03 21.72 5.78
CA LEU A 85 5.02 21.16 4.85
C LEU A 85 5.06 21.92 3.52
N ARG A 86 3.89 22.26 2.97
CA ARG A 86 3.77 22.99 1.72
C ARG A 86 4.43 24.36 1.79
N THR A 87 4.29 25.03 2.93
CA THR A 87 4.81 26.39 3.13
C THR A 87 6.28 26.41 3.50
N ARG A 88 6.70 25.53 4.42
CA ARG A 88 8.04 25.57 5.02
C ARG A 88 9.04 24.67 4.31
N PHE A 89 8.58 23.59 3.71
CA PHE A 89 9.40 22.55 3.09
C PHE A 89 8.79 22.09 1.76
N PRO A 90 8.60 22.99 0.77
CA PRO A 90 7.92 22.65 -0.49
C PRO A 90 8.65 21.54 -1.25
N ASN A 91 9.97 21.48 -1.14
CA ASN A 91 10.81 20.49 -1.82
C ASN A 91 11.02 19.20 -1.01
N GLN A 92 10.48 19.11 0.21
CA GLN A 92 10.61 17.88 1.00
C GLN A 92 10.00 16.69 0.26
N ARG A 93 10.76 15.59 0.26
CA ARG A 93 10.35 14.29 -0.30
C ARG A 93 10.73 13.18 0.67
N GLY A 94 9.91 12.14 0.68
CA GLY A 94 10.21 10.88 1.37
C GLY A 94 10.33 9.76 0.35
N GLU A 95 11.48 9.11 0.31
CA GLU A 95 11.70 7.90 -0.46
C GLU A 95 11.52 6.69 0.47
N ILE A 96 10.49 5.89 0.22
CA ILE A 96 10.22 4.68 1.00
C ILE A 96 11.23 3.60 0.61
N LYS A 97 12.09 3.20 1.55
CA LYS A 97 13.12 2.18 1.35
C LYS A 97 12.62 0.77 1.65
N ARG A 98 11.73 0.63 2.63
CA ARG A 98 11.16 -0.67 3.04
C ARG A 98 9.73 -0.49 3.50
N VAL A 99 8.90 -1.51 3.22
CA VAL A 99 7.52 -1.61 3.69
C VAL A 99 7.33 -2.97 4.34
N ILE A 100 6.95 -2.99 5.61
CA ILE A 100 6.71 -4.19 6.38
C ILE A 100 5.28 -4.12 6.92
N ALA A 101 4.53 -5.22 6.90
CA ALA A 101 3.19 -5.28 7.46
C ALA A 101 3.02 -6.52 8.33
N GLU A 102 2.39 -6.34 9.49
CA GLU A 102 1.99 -7.40 10.40
C GLU A 102 0.63 -7.05 11.01
N GLY A 103 -0.35 -7.96 10.83
CA GLY A 103 -1.73 -7.69 11.27
C GLY A 103 -2.31 -6.43 10.63
N ASP A 104 -2.68 -5.48 11.46
CA ASP A 104 -3.22 -4.18 11.08
C ASP A 104 -2.16 -3.06 11.00
N LEU A 105 -0.90 -3.37 11.32
CA LEU A 105 0.19 -2.40 11.32
C LEU A 105 1.00 -2.46 10.02
N VAL A 106 1.40 -1.28 9.54
CA VAL A 106 2.34 -1.11 8.42
C VAL A 106 3.47 -0.19 8.87
N VAL A 107 4.70 -0.63 8.64
CA VAL A 107 5.92 0.11 8.92
C VAL A 107 6.54 0.57 7.60
N LEU A 108 6.81 1.85 7.48
CA LEU A 108 7.58 2.43 6.38
C LEU A 108 8.94 2.89 6.92
N HIS A 109 10.03 2.39 6.33
CA HIS A 109 11.37 2.93 6.55
C HIS A 109 11.67 3.91 5.41
N VAL A 110 11.89 5.17 5.75
CA VAL A 110 11.89 6.27 4.81
C VAL A 110 13.18 7.10 4.89
N HIS A 111 13.73 7.47 3.74
CA HIS A 111 14.70 8.55 3.61
C HIS A 111 13.97 9.85 3.26
N SER A 112 13.90 10.78 4.20
CA SER A 112 13.29 12.09 4.01
C SER A 112 14.35 13.15 3.74
N THR A 113 14.26 13.84 2.61
CA THR A 113 15.11 14.98 2.24
C THR A 113 14.28 16.25 2.12
N ARG A 114 14.87 17.41 2.39
CA ARG A 114 14.18 18.71 2.31
C ARG A 114 14.46 19.45 1.00
N GLY A 115 15.29 18.89 0.12
CA GLY A 115 15.75 19.55 -1.10
C GLY A 115 16.83 20.59 -0.82
N ASP A 116 17.52 20.44 0.30
CA ASP A 116 18.71 21.16 0.72
C ASP A 116 19.94 20.24 0.67
N ASP A 117 21.12 20.77 0.99
CA ASP A 117 22.38 20.03 0.94
C ASP A 117 22.63 19.12 2.17
N THR A 118 21.61 18.92 3.02
CA THR A 118 21.71 18.02 4.17
C THR A 118 21.52 16.56 3.77
N PRO A 119 22.14 15.60 4.49
CA PRO A 119 21.93 14.18 4.23
C PRO A 119 20.48 13.71 4.45
N GLY A 120 19.61 14.55 5.02
CA GLY A 120 18.23 14.25 5.30
C GLY A 120 18.04 13.49 6.63
N ARG A 121 16.95 12.74 6.71
CA ARG A 121 16.54 12.04 7.92
C ARG A 121 16.09 10.61 7.61
N ALA A 122 16.44 9.69 8.47
CA ALA A 122 15.84 8.37 8.53
C ALA A 122 14.56 8.46 9.39
N ILE A 123 13.46 7.98 8.85
CA ILE A 123 12.18 7.97 9.53
C ILE A 123 11.64 6.55 9.53
N VAL A 124 11.10 6.13 10.66
CA VAL A 124 10.29 4.92 10.77
C VAL A 124 8.86 5.39 11.08
N ASP A 125 8.00 5.38 10.07
CA ASP A 125 6.58 5.63 10.22
C ASP A 125 5.85 4.31 10.47
N ILE A 126 4.91 4.29 11.42
CA ILE A 126 4.04 3.16 11.70
C ILE A 126 2.60 3.63 11.56
N PHE A 127 1.82 2.91 10.76
CA PHE A 127 0.40 3.18 10.55
C PHE A 127 -0.44 1.99 11.01
N ARG A 128 -1.55 2.26 11.70
CA ARG A 128 -2.62 1.29 11.92
C ARG A 128 -3.67 1.44 10.83
N ILE A 129 -4.04 0.31 10.22
CA ILE A 129 -5.04 0.26 9.15
C ILE A 129 -6.25 -0.53 9.67
N GLU A 130 -7.40 0.13 9.77
CA GLU A 130 -8.67 -0.49 10.13
C GLU A 130 -9.70 -0.27 9.01
N ASN A 131 -10.37 -1.33 8.57
CA ASN A 131 -11.38 -1.27 7.52
C ASN A 131 -10.91 -0.53 6.24
N GLY A 132 -9.63 -0.73 5.88
CA GLY A 132 -9.04 -0.08 4.70
C GLY A 132 -8.73 1.40 4.88
N LYS A 133 -8.64 1.89 6.12
CA LYS A 133 -8.38 3.29 6.46
C LYS A 133 -7.24 3.41 7.46
N VAL A 134 -6.47 4.48 7.35
CA VAL A 134 -5.45 4.88 8.33
C VAL A 134 -6.16 5.51 9.52
N VAL A 135 -6.00 4.93 10.71
CA VAL A 135 -6.65 5.39 11.94
C VAL A 135 -5.66 5.86 13.01
N GLU A 136 -4.38 5.51 12.87
CA GLU A 136 -3.38 5.85 13.88
C GLU A 136 -1.98 5.91 13.26
N HIS A 137 -1.12 6.79 13.78
CA HIS A 137 0.24 7.00 13.28
C HIS A 137 1.23 7.27 14.41
N TRP A 138 2.39 6.63 14.33
CA TRP A 138 3.59 6.89 15.13
C TRP A 138 4.76 7.12 14.19
N ASP A 139 5.76 7.86 14.64
CA ASP A 139 7.04 7.96 13.95
C ASP A 139 8.24 8.04 14.90
N VAL A 140 9.38 7.63 14.39
CA VAL A 140 10.69 7.87 14.99
C VAL A 140 11.57 8.50 13.93
N ILE A 141 12.15 9.64 14.27
CA ILE A 141 12.93 10.45 13.34
C ILE A 141 14.37 10.58 13.83
N GLN A 142 15.32 10.28 12.96
CA GLN A 142 16.74 10.47 13.23
C GLN A 142 17.39 11.21 12.07
N ASP A 143 18.18 12.24 12.37
CA ASP A 143 18.98 12.90 11.34
C ASP A 143 20.08 11.95 10.83
N VAL A 144 20.30 11.93 9.53
CA VAL A 144 21.42 11.21 8.92
C VAL A 144 22.69 12.01 9.21
N PRO A 145 23.68 11.44 9.93
CA PRO A 145 24.87 12.19 10.30
C PRO A 145 25.76 12.41 9.09
N ALA A 146 26.44 13.56 9.05
CA ALA A 146 27.45 13.84 8.02
C ALA A 146 28.68 12.92 8.11
N GLN A 147 28.94 12.37 9.31
CA GLN A 147 30.00 11.41 9.57
C GLN A 147 29.43 10.27 10.40
N ALA A 148 29.68 9.04 9.98
CA ALA A 148 29.24 7.83 10.67
C ALA A 148 30.43 6.97 11.09
N ALA A 149 30.25 6.14 12.11
CA ALA A 149 31.26 5.19 12.59
C ALA A 149 31.50 4.00 11.64
N ASN A 150 30.62 3.84 10.64
CA ASN A 150 30.70 2.78 9.63
C ASN A 150 30.25 3.30 8.26
N ALA A 151 30.48 2.54 7.21
CA ALA A 151 30.16 2.91 5.84
C ALA A 151 28.86 2.27 5.30
N ASN A 152 28.01 1.66 6.15
CA ASN A 152 26.83 0.90 5.70
C ASN A 152 25.63 1.79 5.30
N GLY A 153 25.63 3.05 5.77
CA GLY A 153 24.47 3.93 5.63
C GLY A 153 23.34 3.58 6.61
N MET A 154 22.22 4.29 6.48
CA MET A 154 21.02 4.10 7.32
C MET A 154 19.85 3.45 6.56
N PHE A 155 20.04 3.07 5.29
CA PHE A 155 18.95 2.60 4.42
C PHE A 155 19.24 1.30 3.70
#